data_f034bd12c70b3fc408a545ef08a9a1cc
#
_entry.id   f034bd12c70b3fc408a545ef08a9a1cc
#
_cell.length_a   1.000
_cell.length_b   1.000
_cell.length_c   1.000
_cell.angle_alpha   90.00
_cell.angle_beta   90.00
_cell.angle_gamma   90.00
#
_symmetry.space_group_name_H-M   'P 1'
#
loop_
_entity.id
_entity.type
_entity.pdbx_description
1 polymer ?
#
loop_
_entity_poly.entity_id
_entity_poly.type
_entity_poly.pdbx_seq_one_letter_code
_entity_poly.pdbx_strand_id
1 'polypeptide(L)'
;QAAGLTGPVRTVWSREDDIRGGYYRPMHLHRARIGFDDRGRVLAWDHVIVGQSIASGSFLEQGMVKNGVDQTAVEGMREPYPLPMRLTVHHPKVNVPVLWWRSVGST
;
A
#
# COMPACT_ATOMS: atom_id res chain seq x y z
N GLN A 1 19.55 -16.90 22.91
CA GLN A 1 20.20 -17.97 23.74
C GLN A 1 20.31 -19.31 23.00
N ALA A 2 19.66 -19.46 21.84
CA ALA A 2 19.74 -20.71 21.03
C ALA A 2 21.17 -21.08 20.58
N ALA A 3 22.10 -20.14 20.55
CA ALA A 3 23.49 -20.37 20.19
C ALA A 3 24.42 -20.70 21.38
N GLY A 4 23.90 -20.87 22.62
CA GLY A 4 24.70 -21.17 23.79
C GLY A 4 25.65 -20.06 24.26
N LEU A 5 25.50 -18.85 23.73
CA LEU A 5 26.35 -17.71 24.06
C LEU A 5 25.91 -17.07 25.36
N THR A 6 26.87 -16.78 26.26
CA THR A 6 26.62 -16.22 27.60
C THR A 6 26.85 -14.73 27.72
N GLY A 7 27.28 -14.07 26.68
CA GLY A 7 27.55 -12.63 26.61
C GLY A 7 26.60 -11.86 25.67
N PRO A 8 26.77 -10.54 25.59
CA PRO A 8 26.04 -9.72 24.65
C PRO A 8 26.33 -10.17 23.20
N VAL A 9 25.25 -10.34 22.42
CA VAL A 9 25.36 -10.76 21.02
C VAL A 9 24.77 -9.68 20.15
N ARG A 10 25.52 -9.21 19.15
CA ARG A 10 25.06 -8.32 18.10
C ARG A 10 24.99 -9.08 16.78
N THR A 11 23.81 -9.18 16.23
CA THR A 11 23.61 -9.72 14.87
C THR A 11 23.54 -8.56 13.90
N VAL A 12 24.34 -8.60 12.86
CA VAL A 12 24.32 -7.62 11.77
C VAL A 12 24.07 -8.39 10.47
N TRP A 13 23.00 -8.04 9.78
CA TRP A 13 22.69 -8.58 8.47
C TRP A 13 23.54 -7.88 7.42
N SER A 14 23.97 -8.63 6.41
CA SER A 14 24.54 -8.00 5.22
C SER A 14 23.45 -7.25 4.45
N ARG A 15 23.86 -6.35 3.58
CA ARG A 15 22.91 -5.65 2.70
C ARG A 15 22.14 -6.63 1.79
N GLU A 16 22.81 -7.65 1.33
CA GLU A 16 22.26 -8.71 0.49
C GLU A 16 21.22 -9.54 1.24
N ASP A 17 21.48 -9.86 2.49
CA ASP A 17 20.53 -10.59 3.34
C ASP A 17 19.31 -9.73 3.63
N ASP A 18 19.50 -8.46 3.94
CA ASP A 18 18.43 -7.51 4.25
C ASP A 18 17.52 -7.28 3.05
N ILE A 19 18.07 -7.21 1.83
CA ILE A 19 17.31 -7.05 0.59
C ILE A 19 16.54 -8.32 0.23
N ARG A 20 17.10 -9.51 0.48
CA ARG A 20 16.51 -10.80 0.09
C ARG A 20 15.60 -11.38 1.16
N GLY A 21 15.80 -11.01 2.40
CA GLY A 21 15.05 -11.52 3.54
C GLY A 21 13.92 -10.59 3.92
N GLY A 22 12.71 -11.12 4.07
CA GLY A 22 11.61 -10.39 4.64
C GLY A 22 10.51 -10.02 3.64
N TYR A 23 9.92 -8.87 3.86
CA TYR A 23 8.73 -8.43 3.13
C TYR A 23 9.04 -7.23 2.24
N TYR A 24 8.35 -7.18 1.11
CA TYR A 24 8.54 -6.13 0.13
C TYR A 24 7.41 -5.10 0.21
N ARG A 25 7.72 -3.89 -0.24
CA ARG A 25 6.72 -2.85 -0.44
C ARG A 25 5.76 -3.29 -1.55
N PRO A 26 4.44 -3.18 -1.39
CA PRO A 26 3.49 -3.50 -2.44
C PRO A 26 3.72 -2.59 -3.65
N MET A 27 3.63 -3.17 -4.84
CA MET A 27 3.68 -2.45 -6.09
C MET A 27 2.26 -1.98 -6.44
N HIS A 28 2.12 -0.69 -6.74
CA HIS A 28 0.86 -0.10 -7.16
C HIS A 28 0.94 0.41 -8.60
N LEU A 29 -0.11 0.16 -9.36
CA LEU A 29 -0.36 0.78 -10.65
C LEU A 29 -1.53 1.76 -10.50
N HIS A 30 -1.34 3.00 -10.90
CA HIS A 30 -2.36 4.03 -10.90
C HIS A 30 -2.70 4.42 -12.35
N ARG A 31 -3.99 4.50 -12.64
CA ARG A 31 -4.50 5.05 -13.89
C ARG A 31 -5.54 6.12 -13.58
N ALA A 32 -5.24 7.35 -13.93
CA ALA A 32 -6.13 8.49 -13.75
C ALA A 32 -6.61 9.04 -15.09
N ARG A 33 -7.90 9.41 -15.15
CA ARG A 33 -8.49 10.21 -16.22
C ARG A 33 -9.13 11.42 -15.58
N ILE A 34 -8.75 12.59 -16.01
CA ILE A 34 -9.19 13.84 -15.40
C ILE A 34 -9.77 14.72 -16.51
N GLY A 35 -11.01 15.14 -16.35
CA GLY A 35 -11.69 16.10 -17.22
C GLY A 35 -11.62 17.51 -16.64
N PHE A 36 -11.37 18.47 -17.51
CA PHE A 36 -11.28 19.90 -17.16
C PHE A 36 -12.31 20.71 -17.91
N ASP A 37 -12.76 21.82 -17.36
CA ASP A 37 -13.48 22.84 -18.08
C ASP A 37 -12.53 23.80 -18.85
N ASP A 38 -13.11 24.72 -19.64
CA ASP A 38 -12.35 25.70 -20.42
C ASP A 38 -11.50 26.67 -19.56
N ARG A 39 -11.74 26.68 -18.25
CA ARG A 39 -11.01 27.48 -17.27
C ARG A 39 -9.97 26.68 -16.50
N GLY A 40 -9.78 25.40 -16.85
CA GLY A 40 -8.84 24.51 -16.20
C GLY A 40 -9.30 23.95 -14.84
N ARG A 41 -10.60 24.07 -14.50
CA ARG A 41 -11.13 23.47 -13.26
C ARG A 41 -11.44 22.00 -13.50
N VAL A 42 -11.14 21.15 -12.52
CA VAL A 42 -11.44 19.73 -12.57
C VAL A 42 -12.95 19.50 -12.52
N LEU A 43 -13.50 18.89 -13.56
CA LEU A 43 -14.92 18.53 -13.65
C LEU A 43 -15.19 17.10 -13.19
N ALA A 44 -14.26 16.18 -13.45
CA ALA A 44 -14.39 14.79 -13.11
C ALA A 44 -13.02 14.15 -12.99
N TRP A 45 -12.91 13.20 -12.07
CA TRP A 45 -11.70 12.42 -11.85
C TRP A 45 -12.06 10.94 -11.70
N ASP A 46 -11.60 10.11 -12.64
CA ASP A 46 -11.73 8.66 -12.62
C ASP A 46 -10.36 8.05 -12.31
N HIS A 47 -10.22 7.43 -11.14
CA HIS A 47 -8.96 6.88 -10.68
C HIS A 47 -9.09 5.39 -10.41
N VAL A 48 -8.19 4.60 -11.00
CA VAL A 48 -8.08 3.16 -10.77
C VAL A 48 -6.74 2.87 -10.10
N ILE A 49 -6.79 2.18 -8.99
CA ILE A 49 -5.62 1.68 -8.26
C ILE A 49 -5.61 0.16 -8.36
N VAL A 50 -4.49 -0.41 -8.78
CA VAL A 50 -4.25 -1.85 -8.76
C VAL A 50 -3.01 -2.11 -7.93
N GLY A 51 -3.16 -2.83 -6.83
CA GLY A 51 -2.04 -3.12 -5.93
C GLY A 51 -2.39 -4.19 -4.91
N GLN A 52 -1.37 -4.86 -4.38
CA GLN A 52 -1.58 -5.85 -3.33
C GLN A 52 -2.08 -5.17 -2.05
N SER A 53 -3.04 -5.83 -1.38
CA SER A 53 -3.39 -5.45 -0.01
C SER A 53 -2.29 -5.92 0.96
N ILE A 54 -1.88 -5.06 1.85
CA ILE A 54 -0.98 -5.42 2.96
C ILE A 54 -1.74 -6.00 4.15
N ALA A 55 -3.03 -5.77 4.22
CA ALA A 55 -3.88 -6.21 5.33
C ALA A 55 -4.57 -7.55 5.05
N SER A 56 -4.86 -7.87 3.80
CA SER A 56 -5.55 -9.12 3.44
C SER A 56 -4.75 -10.36 3.80
N GLY A 57 -5.41 -11.31 4.46
CA GLY A 57 -4.78 -12.53 4.97
C GLY A 57 -3.99 -12.35 6.28
N SER A 58 -3.97 -11.15 6.84
CA SER A 58 -3.34 -10.86 8.12
C SER A 58 -4.37 -10.68 9.24
N PHE A 59 -3.92 -10.62 10.48
CA PHE A 59 -4.77 -10.31 11.63
C PHE A 59 -5.38 -8.88 11.58
N LEU A 60 -4.88 -8.02 10.71
CA LEU A 60 -5.36 -6.66 10.51
C LEU A 60 -6.51 -6.56 9.51
N GLU A 61 -6.80 -7.64 8.78
CA GLU A 61 -7.80 -7.64 7.70
C GLU A 61 -9.16 -7.10 8.17
N GLN A 62 -9.65 -7.60 9.32
CA GLN A 62 -10.95 -7.19 9.86
C GLN A 62 -11.05 -5.69 10.16
N GLY A 63 -9.93 -5.07 10.55
CA GLY A 63 -9.89 -3.64 10.87
C GLY A 63 -9.63 -2.73 9.67
N MET A 64 -8.87 -3.22 8.71
CA MET A 64 -8.31 -2.40 7.63
C MET A 64 -8.95 -2.64 6.26
N VAL A 65 -9.58 -3.79 6.03
CA VAL A 65 -10.27 -4.07 4.76
C VAL A 65 -11.76 -3.83 4.93
N LYS A 66 -12.30 -2.87 4.18
CA LYS A 66 -13.73 -2.53 4.19
C LYS A 66 -14.28 -2.67 2.78
N ASN A 67 -15.35 -3.44 2.63
CA ASN A 67 -15.99 -3.70 1.34
C ASN A 67 -14.99 -4.21 0.26
N GLY A 68 -14.04 -5.04 0.66
CA GLY A 68 -13.01 -5.57 -0.23
C GLY A 68 -11.87 -4.59 -0.58
N VAL A 69 -11.85 -3.40 0.02
CA VAL A 69 -10.82 -2.39 -0.19
C VAL A 69 -9.97 -2.26 1.07
N ASP A 70 -8.67 -2.45 0.93
CA ASP A 70 -7.68 -2.12 1.95
C ASP A 70 -7.61 -0.60 2.11
N GLN A 71 -8.02 -0.10 3.27
CA GLN A 71 -8.10 1.34 3.52
C GLN A 71 -6.72 2.00 3.51
N THR A 72 -5.65 1.25 3.77
CA THR A 72 -4.29 1.78 3.67
C THR A 72 -3.86 2.10 2.24
N ALA A 73 -4.45 1.42 1.24
CA ALA A 73 -4.16 1.67 -0.17
C ALA A 73 -4.83 2.94 -0.72
N VAL A 74 -5.82 3.49 -0.01
CA VAL A 74 -6.60 4.66 -0.44
C VAL A 74 -6.50 5.82 0.54
N GLU A 75 -5.67 5.69 1.54
CA GLU A 75 -5.44 6.73 2.54
C GLU A 75 -4.90 8.00 1.86
N GLY A 76 -5.52 9.12 2.13
CA GLY A 76 -5.16 10.42 1.54
C GLY A 76 -5.80 10.73 0.19
N MET A 77 -6.43 9.75 -0.49
CA MET A 77 -7.06 10.00 -1.80
C MET A 77 -8.38 10.79 -1.72
N ARG A 78 -9.07 10.72 -0.59
CA ARG A 78 -10.43 11.28 -0.48
C ARG A 78 -10.50 12.62 0.23
N GLU A 79 -9.46 13.03 0.92
CA GLU A 79 -9.61 14.04 1.96
C GLU A 79 -9.15 15.45 1.64
N PRO A 80 -8.10 15.76 0.87
CA PRO A 80 -7.69 17.15 0.78
C PRO A 80 -8.52 18.00 -0.19
N TYR A 81 -9.21 17.37 -1.14
CA TYR A 81 -9.91 18.11 -2.19
C TYR A 81 -11.33 17.58 -2.43
N PRO A 82 -12.37 18.39 -2.29
CA PRO A 82 -13.76 18.01 -2.59
C PRO A 82 -13.99 17.97 -4.12
N LEU A 83 -13.29 17.09 -4.80
CA LEU A 83 -13.40 16.91 -6.25
C LEU A 83 -14.38 15.77 -6.56
N PRO A 84 -15.12 15.85 -7.67
CA PRO A 84 -15.98 14.77 -8.13
C PRO A 84 -15.10 13.59 -8.62
N MET A 85 -14.77 12.68 -7.71
CA MET A 85 -13.87 11.56 -7.97
C MET A 85 -14.59 10.22 -7.89
N ARG A 86 -14.38 9.37 -8.89
CA ARG A 86 -14.65 7.95 -8.83
C ARG A 86 -13.34 7.21 -8.57
N LEU A 87 -13.28 6.46 -7.47
CA LEU A 87 -12.13 5.65 -7.11
C LEU A 87 -12.49 4.17 -7.22
N THR A 88 -11.72 3.42 -8.00
CA THR A 88 -11.83 1.96 -8.14
C THR A 88 -10.53 1.32 -7.69
N VAL A 89 -10.63 0.29 -6.84
CA VAL A 89 -9.46 -0.38 -6.29
C VAL A 89 -9.53 -1.87 -6.56
N HIS A 90 -8.42 -2.46 -6.99
CA HIS A 90 -8.26 -3.89 -7.20
C HIS A 90 -7.05 -4.39 -6.41
N HIS A 91 -7.25 -5.46 -5.66
CA HIS A 91 -6.20 -6.14 -4.91
C HIS A 91 -5.88 -7.51 -5.52
N PRO A 92 -4.99 -7.59 -6.52
CA PRO A 92 -4.57 -8.86 -7.10
C PRO A 92 -3.78 -9.66 -6.07
N LYS A 93 -4.00 -10.97 -6.06
CA LYS A 93 -3.14 -11.90 -5.31
C LYS A 93 -1.91 -12.19 -6.15
N VAL A 94 -0.76 -11.82 -5.67
CA VAL A 94 0.54 -12.12 -6.27
C VAL A 94 1.41 -12.85 -5.25
N ASN A 95 2.23 -13.77 -5.73
CA ASN A 95 3.11 -14.56 -4.85
C ASN A 95 4.39 -13.77 -4.50
N VAL A 96 4.20 -12.58 -3.93
CA VAL A 96 5.27 -11.75 -3.38
C VAL A 96 4.89 -11.40 -1.96
N PRO A 97 5.71 -11.71 -0.96
CA PRO A 97 5.42 -11.39 0.44
C PRO A 97 5.46 -9.88 0.65
N VAL A 98 4.30 -9.30 0.88
CA VAL A 98 4.15 -7.87 1.21
C VAL A 98 3.60 -7.74 2.62
N LEU A 99 4.15 -6.84 3.41
CA LEU A 99 3.65 -6.56 4.76
C LEU A 99 4.11 -5.17 5.21
N TRP A 100 3.26 -4.48 5.95
CA TRP A 100 3.55 -3.32 6.80
C TRP A 100 4.06 -2.04 6.16
N TRP A 101 4.54 -2.05 4.93
CA TRP A 101 4.86 -0.81 4.25
C TRP A 101 3.63 -0.27 3.53
N ARG A 102 3.16 0.84 3.97
CA ARG A 102 2.10 1.58 3.32
C ARG A 102 2.63 2.90 2.76
N SER A 103 2.05 3.34 1.67
CA SER A 103 2.20 4.73 1.25
C SER A 103 1.35 5.58 2.20
N VAL A 104 1.97 6.36 3.04
CA VAL A 104 1.25 7.22 3.98
C VAL A 104 0.90 8.51 3.29
N GLY A 105 -0.39 8.77 3.06
CA GLY A 105 -0.89 10.03 2.54
C GLY A 105 -0.35 10.46 1.17
N SER A 106 0.20 9.53 0.41
CA SER A 106 0.91 9.84 -0.83
C SER A 106 0.47 9.01 -2.02
N THR A 107 -0.71 8.44 -1.92
CA THR A 107 -1.29 7.71 -3.04
C THR A 107 -1.86 8.66 -4.07
#